data_05e6ba958889fa695d36296925862c7f
#
_entry.id   05e6ba958889fa695d36296925862c7f
#
_cell.length_a   1.000
_cell.length_b   1.000
_cell.length_c   1.000
_cell.angle_alpha   90.00
_cell.angle_beta   90.00
_cell.angle_gamma   90.00
#
_symmetry.space_group_name_H-M   'P 1'
#
loop_
_entity.id
_entity.type
_entity.pdbx_description
1 polymer ?
#
loop_
_entity_poly.entity_id
_entity_poly.type
_entity_poly.pdbx_seq_one_letter_code
_entity_poly.pdbx_strand_id
1 'polypeptide(L)'
;MSTIADNISQVAERMRNACQAVQRDPHSVQLLAVSKTKPAAALREAHAAGLRDFGENYLQEALGKQQELADLPLSWHFIGPIQSNKTRAIAEHFDWVHSVDRLKIAQRLSEQRPAELPPLNICIQVNVSGEASKSGCAPADLPALASAIGALPRLQLRGLMAIPEPTEDRAAQDAAFAAVQRLNNDLRDSLKLPLDTLSMGMSHDLEAAIAQGATWVRIGTALFGARDYSQS
;
A
#
# COMPACT_ATOMS: atom_id res chain seq x y z
N MET A 1 14.94 -25.01 3.51
CA MET A 1 14.46 -23.61 3.56
C MET A 1 13.44 -23.46 2.44
N SER A 2 12.28 -22.83 2.71
CA SER A 2 11.29 -22.56 1.68
C SER A 2 11.84 -21.50 0.69
N THR A 3 11.53 -21.65 -0.58
CA THR A 3 11.89 -20.67 -1.62
C THR A 3 10.93 -19.47 -1.60
N ILE A 4 11.30 -18.36 -2.24
CA ILE A 4 10.36 -17.23 -2.43
C ILE A 4 9.10 -17.68 -3.16
N ALA A 5 9.22 -18.56 -4.15
CA ALA A 5 8.08 -19.14 -4.87
C ALA A 5 7.14 -19.94 -3.95
N ASP A 6 7.70 -20.77 -3.05
CA ASP A 6 6.91 -21.51 -2.06
C ASP A 6 6.15 -20.55 -1.13
N ASN A 7 6.84 -19.51 -0.66
CA ASN A 7 6.25 -18.50 0.21
C ASN A 7 5.11 -17.72 -0.48
N ILE A 8 5.29 -17.36 -1.74
CA ILE A 8 4.25 -16.71 -2.56
C ILE A 8 3.03 -17.63 -2.67
N SER A 9 3.23 -18.90 -2.95
CA SER A 9 2.15 -19.89 -3.05
C SER A 9 1.38 -20.02 -1.75
N GLN A 10 2.07 -20.08 -0.61
CA GLN A 10 1.45 -20.15 0.72
C GLN A 10 0.63 -18.89 1.04
N VAL A 11 1.18 -17.69 0.77
CA VAL A 11 0.47 -16.43 1.00
C VAL A 11 -0.75 -16.33 0.08
N ALA A 12 -0.63 -16.70 -1.19
CA ALA A 12 -1.75 -16.71 -2.14
C ALA A 12 -2.86 -17.69 -1.70
N GLU A 13 -2.51 -18.83 -1.13
CA GLU A 13 -3.48 -19.77 -0.56
C GLU A 13 -4.19 -19.18 0.66
N ARG A 14 -3.45 -18.57 1.59
CA ARG A 14 -4.05 -17.87 2.74
C ARG A 14 -5.04 -16.79 2.29
N MET A 15 -4.66 -15.95 1.32
CA MET A 15 -5.54 -14.90 0.78
C MET A 15 -6.80 -15.51 0.15
N ARG A 16 -6.67 -16.57 -0.62
CA ARG A 16 -7.78 -17.27 -1.25
C ARG A 16 -8.75 -17.84 -0.22
N ASN A 17 -8.23 -18.52 0.82
CA ASN A 17 -9.03 -19.06 1.91
C ASN A 17 -9.74 -17.97 2.71
N ALA A 18 -9.06 -16.84 2.98
CA ALA A 18 -9.66 -15.69 3.65
C ALA A 18 -10.81 -15.08 2.83
N CYS A 19 -10.65 -14.95 1.51
CA CYS A 19 -11.71 -14.48 0.62
C CYS A 19 -12.91 -15.43 0.61
N GLN A 20 -12.66 -16.75 0.51
CA GLN A 20 -13.70 -17.76 0.50
C GLN A 20 -14.51 -17.77 1.81
N ALA A 21 -13.84 -17.61 2.95
CA ALA A 21 -14.49 -17.58 4.27
C ALA A 21 -15.53 -16.45 4.41
N VAL A 22 -15.39 -15.38 3.63
CA VAL A 22 -16.29 -14.21 3.63
C VAL A 22 -17.01 -14.03 2.29
N GLN A 23 -17.04 -15.05 1.46
CA GLN A 23 -17.72 -15.08 0.15
C GLN A 23 -17.30 -13.94 -0.79
N ARG A 24 -16.02 -13.57 -0.75
CA ARG A 24 -15.42 -12.61 -1.68
C ARG A 24 -14.72 -13.32 -2.83
N ASP A 25 -14.74 -12.68 -4.00
CA ASP A 25 -13.90 -13.10 -5.12
C ASP A 25 -12.40 -12.99 -4.73
N PRO A 26 -11.62 -14.07 -4.81
CA PRO A 26 -10.18 -14.02 -4.55
C PRO A 26 -9.41 -13.01 -5.43
N HIS A 27 -9.92 -12.73 -6.64
CA HIS A 27 -9.31 -11.73 -7.53
C HIS A 27 -9.59 -10.27 -7.11
N SER A 28 -10.48 -10.05 -6.14
CA SER A 28 -10.76 -8.72 -5.59
C SER A 28 -9.68 -8.21 -4.63
N VAL A 29 -8.70 -9.03 -4.27
CA VAL A 29 -7.60 -8.69 -3.36
C VAL A 29 -6.27 -8.93 -4.04
N GLN A 30 -5.43 -7.91 -4.08
CA GLN A 30 -4.10 -7.93 -4.67
C GLN A 30 -3.03 -8.09 -3.58
N LEU A 31 -1.95 -8.77 -3.91
CA LEU A 31 -0.77 -8.91 -3.07
C LEU A 31 0.27 -7.87 -3.44
N LEU A 32 0.58 -6.97 -2.52
CA LEU A 32 1.72 -6.06 -2.64
C LEU A 32 2.92 -6.67 -1.91
N ALA A 33 3.96 -7.02 -2.66
CA ALA A 33 5.20 -7.56 -2.13
C ALA A 33 6.05 -6.45 -1.51
N VAL A 34 6.14 -6.39 -0.19
CA VAL A 34 6.95 -5.39 0.52
C VAL A 34 8.41 -5.80 0.48
N SER A 35 9.17 -5.17 -0.40
CA SER A 35 10.54 -5.53 -0.78
C SER A 35 11.64 -4.68 -0.14
N LYS A 36 11.27 -3.78 0.77
CA LYS A 36 12.25 -2.98 1.51
C LYS A 36 13.32 -3.85 2.16
N THR A 37 14.57 -3.42 2.11
CA THR A 37 15.76 -4.13 2.61
C THR A 37 16.09 -5.46 1.92
N LYS A 38 15.48 -5.75 0.78
CA LYS A 38 15.76 -6.95 0.00
C LYS A 38 16.50 -6.57 -1.30
N PRO A 39 17.46 -7.41 -1.75
CA PRO A 39 18.22 -7.13 -2.98
C PRO A 39 17.33 -7.29 -4.22
N ALA A 40 17.69 -6.64 -5.33
CA ALA A 40 17.00 -6.75 -6.61
C ALA A 40 16.84 -8.20 -7.10
N ALA A 41 17.82 -9.07 -6.81
CA ALA A 41 17.74 -10.49 -7.14
C ALA A 41 16.52 -11.19 -6.52
N ALA A 42 16.13 -10.84 -5.28
CA ALA A 42 14.95 -11.39 -4.63
C ALA A 42 13.65 -10.92 -5.32
N LEU A 43 13.61 -9.68 -5.80
CA LEU A 43 12.46 -9.18 -6.56
C LEU A 43 12.37 -9.86 -7.93
N ARG A 44 13.50 -10.13 -8.58
CA ARG A 44 13.54 -10.89 -9.83
C ARG A 44 13.03 -12.31 -9.66
N GLU A 45 13.39 -12.99 -8.56
CA GLU A 45 12.86 -14.30 -8.21
C GLU A 45 11.34 -14.25 -7.95
N ALA A 46 10.87 -13.24 -7.20
CA ALA A 46 9.44 -13.04 -6.94
C ALA A 46 8.66 -12.74 -8.23
N HIS A 47 9.25 -11.95 -9.15
CA HIS A 47 8.67 -11.70 -10.47
C HIS A 47 8.56 -12.97 -11.30
N ALA A 48 9.60 -13.81 -11.30
CA ALA A 48 9.59 -15.11 -12.00
C ALA A 48 8.48 -16.04 -11.45
N ALA A 49 8.12 -15.89 -10.16
CA ALA A 49 6.99 -16.57 -9.53
C ALA A 49 5.63 -15.86 -9.73
N GLY A 50 5.57 -14.81 -10.56
CA GLY A 50 4.33 -14.16 -11.01
C GLY A 50 4.00 -12.82 -10.35
N LEU A 51 4.78 -12.33 -9.39
CA LEU A 51 4.51 -11.03 -8.78
C LEU A 51 4.99 -9.88 -9.67
N ARG A 52 4.26 -8.77 -9.64
CA ARG A 52 4.56 -7.56 -10.41
C ARG A 52 4.55 -6.30 -9.57
N ASP A 53 3.84 -6.29 -8.44
CA ASP A 53 3.60 -5.13 -7.60
C ASP A 53 4.51 -5.17 -6.37
N PHE A 54 5.42 -4.19 -6.27
CA PHE A 54 6.43 -4.12 -5.21
C PHE A 54 6.30 -2.84 -4.39
N GLY A 55 6.29 -2.99 -3.06
CA GLY A 55 6.16 -1.89 -2.11
C GLY A 55 7.48 -1.54 -1.45
N GLU A 56 7.86 -0.26 -1.53
CA GLU A 56 9.12 0.26 -1.00
C GLU A 56 8.88 1.39 0.01
N ASN A 57 9.74 1.44 1.03
CA ASN A 57 9.71 2.48 2.08
C ASN A 57 10.83 3.50 1.93
N TYR A 58 11.93 3.14 1.27
CA TYR A 58 13.15 3.93 1.20
C TYR A 58 13.45 4.30 -0.25
N LEU A 59 13.37 5.61 -0.55
CA LEU A 59 13.43 6.11 -1.92
C LEU A 59 14.73 5.73 -2.63
N GLN A 60 15.89 5.94 -2.00
CA GLN A 60 17.19 5.68 -2.66
C GLN A 60 17.37 4.19 -2.97
N GLU A 61 16.98 3.34 -2.04
CA GLU A 61 16.98 1.89 -2.23
C GLU A 61 16.06 1.48 -3.39
N ALA A 62 14.85 2.05 -3.44
CA ALA A 62 13.90 1.77 -4.50
C ALA A 62 14.42 2.19 -5.89
N LEU A 63 15.01 3.39 -6.01
CA LEU A 63 15.55 3.88 -7.27
C LEU A 63 16.69 2.99 -7.79
N GLY A 64 17.57 2.50 -6.91
CA GLY A 64 18.60 1.53 -7.27
C GLY A 64 18.01 0.24 -7.83
N LYS A 65 17.01 -0.34 -7.16
CA LYS A 65 16.31 -1.53 -7.64
C LYS A 65 15.60 -1.32 -8.96
N GLN A 66 14.96 -0.17 -9.15
CA GLN A 66 14.29 0.18 -10.41
C GLN A 66 15.27 0.20 -11.58
N GLN A 67 16.48 0.71 -11.36
CA GLN A 67 17.55 0.67 -12.39
C GLN A 67 18.00 -0.76 -12.69
N GLU A 68 18.23 -1.57 -11.66
CA GLU A 68 18.69 -2.97 -11.83
C GLU A 68 17.62 -3.88 -12.44
N LEU A 69 16.34 -3.52 -12.33
CA LEU A 69 15.19 -4.30 -12.79
C LEU A 69 14.43 -3.62 -13.94
N ALA A 70 15.08 -2.68 -14.65
CA ALA A 70 14.45 -1.92 -15.73
C ALA A 70 14.01 -2.79 -16.93
N ASP A 71 14.53 -4.02 -17.03
CA ASP A 71 14.12 -5.03 -18.00
C ASP A 71 12.80 -5.74 -17.67
N LEU A 72 12.25 -5.53 -16.48
CA LEU A 72 11.03 -6.19 -16.01
C LEU A 72 9.83 -5.22 -15.96
N PRO A 73 8.63 -5.66 -16.34
CA PRO A 73 7.42 -4.86 -16.28
C PRO A 73 6.85 -4.83 -14.86
N LEU A 74 7.52 -4.13 -13.95
CA LEU A 74 7.13 -4.02 -12.55
C LEU A 74 6.28 -2.77 -12.30
N SER A 75 5.38 -2.85 -11.33
CA SER A 75 4.63 -1.74 -10.78
C SER A 75 5.21 -1.37 -9.40
N TRP A 76 5.56 -0.11 -9.23
CA TRP A 76 6.25 0.37 -8.05
C TRP A 76 5.33 1.18 -7.14
N HIS A 77 5.23 0.75 -5.89
CA HIS A 77 4.39 1.37 -4.87
C HIS A 77 5.25 1.98 -3.77
N PHE A 78 5.11 3.27 -3.53
CA PHE A 78 5.72 3.91 -2.37
C PHE A 78 4.79 3.82 -1.17
N ILE A 79 5.24 3.19 -0.09
CA ILE A 79 4.44 2.92 1.10
C ILE A 79 5.07 3.46 2.40
N GLY A 80 6.22 4.12 2.30
CA GLY A 80 6.93 4.73 3.43
C GLY A 80 6.52 6.18 3.69
N PRO A 81 6.98 6.77 4.81
CA PRO A 81 6.75 8.18 5.10
C PRO A 81 7.35 9.09 4.02
N ILE A 82 6.64 10.16 3.66
CA ILE A 82 7.04 11.06 2.58
C ILE A 82 7.58 12.36 3.15
N GLN A 83 8.86 12.61 2.91
CA GLN A 83 9.47 13.91 3.13
C GLN A 83 9.23 14.83 1.93
N SER A 84 8.96 16.11 2.17
CA SER A 84 8.63 17.08 1.10
C SER A 84 9.73 17.23 0.04
N ASN A 85 11.01 17.05 0.40
CA ASN A 85 12.13 17.11 -0.52
C ASN A 85 12.30 15.85 -1.40
N LYS A 86 11.52 14.80 -1.16
CA LYS A 86 11.55 13.53 -1.90
C LYS A 86 10.40 13.39 -2.89
N THR A 87 9.41 14.27 -2.86
CA THR A 87 8.18 14.16 -3.65
C THR A 87 8.41 14.13 -5.15
N ARG A 88 9.41 14.86 -5.67
CA ARG A 88 9.73 14.87 -7.11
C ARG A 88 10.12 13.48 -7.60
N ALA A 89 11.11 12.85 -6.98
CA ALA A 89 11.56 11.54 -7.39
C ALA A 89 10.46 10.45 -7.20
N ILE A 90 9.63 10.60 -6.16
CA ILE A 90 8.47 9.71 -5.98
C ILE A 90 7.47 9.90 -7.12
N ALA A 91 7.14 11.15 -7.47
CA ALA A 91 6.21 11.43 -8.57
C ALA A 91 6.72 10.96 -9.94
N GLU A 92 8.03 10.97 -10.18
CA GLU A 92 8.65 10.58 -11.44
C GLU A 92 8.79 9.06 -11.59
N HIS A 93 8.95 8.30 -10.48
CA HIS A 93 9.40 6.91 -10.53
C HIS A 93 8.42 5.87 -9.96
N PHE A 94 7.28 6.29 -9.40
CA PHE A 94 6.32 5.36 -8.82
C PHE A 94 4.97 5.41 -9.54
N ASP A 95 4.26 4.27 -9.52
CA ASP A 95 2.92 4.13 -10.09
C ASP A 95 1.83 4.36 -9.04
N TRP A 96 2.18 4.08 -7.78
CA TRP A 96 1.32 4.22 -6.62
C TRP A 96 2.04 4.87 -5.44
N VAL A 97 1.29 5.63 -4.65
CA VAL A 97 1.73 6.17 -3.36
C VAL A 97 0.61 5.94 -2.34
N HIS A 98 0.88 5.11 -1.33
CA HIS A 98 -0.13 4.73 -0.34
C HIS A 98 -0.13 5.62 0.91
N SER A 99 0.88 6.43 1.11
CA SER A 99 1.20 7.11 2.38
C SER A 99 1.03 8.63 2.36
N VAL A 100 0.11 9.13 1.52
CA VAL A 100 -0.22 10.57 1.50
C VAL A 100 -1.05 10.90 2.73
N ASP A 101 -0.54 11.78 3.59
CA ASP A 101 -1.17 12.12 4.87
C ASP A 101 -1.53 13.62 5.03
N ARG A 102 -1.17 14.45 4.07
CA ARG A 102 -1.42 15.90 4.09
C ARG A 102 -1.44 16.54 2.71
N LEU A 103 -2.20 17.61 2.57
CA LEU A 103 -2.42 18.29 1.29
C LEU A 103 -1.13 18.76 0.63
N LYS A 104 -0.18 19.30 1.41
CA LYS A 104 1.12 19.77 0.88
C LYS A 104 1.88 18.70 0.10
N ILE A 105 1.86 17.46 0.57
CA ILE A 105 2.49 16.33 -0.13
C ILE A 105 1.76 16.03 -1.44
N ALA A 106 0.43 15.96 -1.40
CA ALA A 106 -0.38 15.71 -2.60
C ALA A 106 -0.19 16.80 -3.66
N GLN A 107 -0.18 18.07 -3.26
CA GLN A 107 0.07 19.20 -4.18
C GLN A 107 1.43 19.05 -4.85
N ARG A 108 2.49 18.77 -4.10
CA ARG A 108 3.82 18.59 -4.67
C ARG A 108 3.90 17.38 -5.61
N LEU A 109 3.29 16.25 -5.26
CA LEU A 109 3.21 15.09 -6.15
C LEU A 109 2.47 15.44 -7.46
N SER A 110 1.35 16.15 -7.37
CA SER A 110 0.58 16.63 -8.51
C SER A 110 1.38 17.56 -9.42
N GLU A 111 2.03 18.56 -8.86
CA GLU A 111 2.85 19.54 -9.59
C GLU A 111 4.07 18.89 -10.27
N GLN A 112 4.64 17.88 -9.62
CA GLN A 112 5.90 17.25 -10.04
C GLN A 112 5.69 15.98 -10.87
N ARG A 113 4.47 15.47 -10.99
CA ARG A 113 4.18 14.32 -11.87
C ARG A 113 4.36 14.73 -13.31
N PRO A 114 5.25 14.05 -14.08
CA PRO A 114 5.43 14.33 -15.51
C PRO A 114 4.12 14.18 -16.29
N ALA A 115 3.88 15.09 -17.23
CA ALA A 115 2.63 15.11 -17.99
C ALA A 115 2.48 13.92 -18.95
N GLU A 116 3.59 13.32 -19.36
CA GLU A 116 3.66 12.13 -20.22
C GLU A 116 3.37 10.83 -19.49
N LEU A 117 3.42 10.83 -18.14
CA LEU A 117 3.09 9.66 -17.35
C LEU A 117 1.59 9.64 -17.02
N PRO A 118 1.00 8.43 -16.85
CA PRO A 118 -0.35 8.30 -16.32
C PRO A 118 -0.50 9.02 -14.99
N PRO A 119 -1.70 9.45 -14.60
CA PRO A 119 -1.95 10.00 -13.27
C PRO A 119 -1.41 9.06 -12.18
N LEU A 120 -0.76 9.63 -11.18
CA LEU A 120 -0.23 8.87 -10.05
C LEU A 120 -1.38 8.38 -9.17
N ASN A 121 -1.48 7.07 -8.98
CA ASN A 121 -2.48 6.50 -8.09
C ASN A 121 -2.07 6.78 -6.63
N ILE A 122 -2.98 7.34 -5.84
CA ILE A 122 -2.70 7.64 -4.44
C ILE A 122 -3.78 7.12 -3.51
N CYS A 123 -3.36 6.70 -2.31
CA CYS A 123 -4.23 6.49 -1.17
C CYS A 123 -3.89 7.51 -0.09
N ILE A 124 -4.91 7.95 0.65
CA ILE A 124 -4.69 8.74 1.86
C ILE A 124 -4.43 7.79 3.02
N GLN A 125 -3.32 7.98 3.71
CA GLN A 125 -3.06 7.26 4.95
C GLN A 125 -3.83 7.90 6.08
N VAL A 126 -4.70 7.11 6.72
CA VAL A 126 -5.51 7.53 7.86
C VAL A 126 -5.04 6.86 9.15
N ASN A 127 -4.95 7.63 10.23
CA ASN A 127 -4.62 7.14 11.56
C ASN A 127 -5.89 6.76 12.32
N VAL A 128 -6.23 5.48 12.32
CA VAL A 128 -7.43 4.96 13.02
C VAL A 128 -7.17 4.56 14.47
N SER A 129 -5.91 4.52 14.92
CA SER A 129 -5.57 4.18 16.31
C SER A 129 -5.70 5.38 17.26
N GLY A 130 -5.75 6.61 16.74
CA GLY A 130 -5.84 7.82 17.55
C GLY A 130 -4.55 8.21 18.27
N GLU A 131 -3.45 7.47 18.08
CA GLU A 131 -2.16 7.81 18.66
C GLU A 131 -1.47 8.93 17.87
N ALA A 132 -1.16 10.03 18.53
CA ALA A 132 -0.51 11.19 17.90
C ALA A 132 0.90 10.87 17.32
N SER A 133 1.53 9.80 17.77
CA SER A 133 2.85 9.36 17.30
C SER A 133 2.81 8.60 15.97
N LYS A 134 1.64 8.17 15.49
CA LYS A 134 1.49 7.40 14.25
C LYS A 134 1.25 8.30 13.05
N SER A 135 1.82 7.91 11.91
CA SER A 135 1.60 8.57 10.62
C SER A 135 0.16 8.42 10.14
N GLY A 136 -0.30 9.38 9.37
CA GLY A 136 -1.65 9.42 8.80
C GLY A 136 -2.44 10.63 9.28
N CYS A 137 -3.41 11.06 8.48
CA CYS A 137 -4.32 12.14 8.87
C CYS A 137 -5.33 11.65 9.91
N ALA A 138 -5.84 12.55 10.72
CA ALA A 138 -6.94 12.23 11.62
C ALA A 138 -8.22 11.92 10.81
N PRO A 139 -9.09 11.00 11.27
CA PRO A 139 -10.37 10.73 10.61
C PRO A 139 -11.24 11.96 10.41
N ALA A 140 -11.20 12.92 11.33
CA ALA A 140 -11.95 14.16 11.24
C ALA A 140 -11.50 15.08 10.11
N ASP A 141 -10.22 15.05 9.73
CA ASP A 141 -9.65 15.87 8.65
C ASP A 141 -9.80 15.22 7.27
N LEU A 142 -10.13 13.94 7.24
CA LEU A 142 -10.15 13.12 6.04
C LEU A 142 -11.11 13.64 4.94
N PRO A 143 -12.36 14.07 5.22
CA PRO A 143 -13.26 14.56 4.17
C PRO A 143 -12.72 15.80 3.45
N ALA A 144 -12.19 16.78 4.19
CA ALA A 144 -11.63 17.99 3.62
C ALA A 144 -10.35 17.68 2.80
N LEU A 145 -9.49 16.82 3.33
CA LEU A 145 -8.27 16.39 2.65
C LEU A 145 -8.59 15.62 1.35
N ALA A 146 -9.52 14.66 1.39
CA ALA A 146 -9.92 13.88 0.23
C ALA A 146 -10.57 14.74 -0.86
N SER A 147 -11.42 15.69 -0.49
CA SER A 147 -12.01 16.65 -1.42
C SER A 147 -10.95 17.50 -2.13
N ALA A 148 -10.00 18.05 -1.35
CA ALA A 148 -8.92 18.88 -1.91
C ALA A 148 -8.00 18.05 -2.82
N ILE A 149 -7.65 16.84 -2.44
CA ILE A 149 -6.78 15.94 -3.24
C ILE A 149 -7.51 15.49 -4.51
N GLY A 150 -8.79 15.15 -4.43
CA GLY A 150 -9.60 14.72 -5.58
C GLY A 150 -9.71 15.76 -6.69
N ALA A 151 -9.45 17.04 -6.39
CA ALA A 151 -9.43 18.13 -7.36
C ALA A 151 -8.04 18.37 -8.00
N LEU A 152 -6.98 17.70 -7.51
CA LEU A 152 -5.62 17.92 -8.03
C LEU A 152 -5.42 17.18 -9.37
N PRO A 153 -4.84 17.86 -10.39
CA PRO A 153 -4.53 17.23 -11.67
C PRO A 153 -3.38 16.20 -11.51
N ARG A 154 -3.29 15.28 -12.47
CA ARG A 154 -2.23 14.25 -12.55
C ARG A 154 -2.12 13.31 -11.33
N LEU A 155 -3.10 13.36 -10.42
CA LEU A 155 -3.31 12.39 -9.37
C LEU A 155 -4.64 11.69 -9.56
N GLN A 156 -4.71 10.45 -9.16
CA GLN A 156 -5.95 9.70 -9.04
C GLN A 156 -6.10 9.20 -7.60
N LEU A 157 -7.02 9.79 -6.85
CA LEU A 157 -7.35 9.32 -5.52
C LEU A 157 -8.12 8.00 -5.63
N ARG A 158 -7.52 6.93 -5.10
CA ARG A 158 -8.05 5.56 -5.20
C ARG A 158 -8.74 5.09 -3.92
N GLY A 159 -8.39 5.65 -2.79
CA GLY A 159 -8.96 5.24 -1.51
C GLY A 159 -8.05 5.50 -0.32
N LEU A 160 -8.11 4.63 0.67
CA LEU A 160 -7.42 4.79 1.95
C LEU A 160 -6.36 3.72 2.16
N MET A 161 -5.35 4.09 2.95
CA MET A 161 -4.39 3.16 3.53
C MET A 161 -4.37 3.31 5.04
N ALA A 162 -4.22 2.20 5.75
CA ALA A 162 -4.07 2.21 7.20
C ALA A 162 -3.07 1.16 7.68
N ILE A 163 -2.39 1.48 8.76
CA ILE A 163 -1.56 0.58 9.56
C ILE A 163 -2.08 0.67 11.00
N PRO A 164 -3.09 -0.12 11.36
CA PRO A 164 -3.61 -0.15 12.73
C PRO A 164 -2.56 -0.60 13.74
N GLU A 165 -2.85 -0.40 15.00
CA GLU A 165 -2.00 -0.91 16.08
C GLU A 165 -1.90 -2.44 16.01
N PRO A 166 -0.69 -3.02 16.07
CA PRO A 166 -0.53 -4.45 16.09
C PRO A 166 -1.21 -5.06 17.32
N THR A 167 -2.06 -6.05 17.10
CA THR A 167 -2.73 -6.81 18.16
C THR A 167 -2.98 -8.24 17.68
N GLU A 168 -3.00 -9.18 18.61
CA GLU A 168 -3.40 -10.56 18.32
C GLU A 168 -4.89 -10.80 18.58
N ASP A 169 -5.59 -9.81 19.17
CA ASP A 169 -7.03 -9.86 19.33
C ASP A 169 -7.73 -9.66 17.99
N ARG A 170 -8.34 -10.71 17.49
CA ARG A 170 -9.06 -10.71 16.21
C ARG A 170 -10.21 -9.70 16.19
N ALA A 171 -10.93 -9.52 17.29
CA ALA A 171 -12.03 -8.57 17.36
C ALA A 171 -11.54 -7.12 17.24
N ALA A 172 -10.39 -6.82 17.85
CA ALA A 172 -9.75 -5.51 17.73
C ALA A 172 -9.23 -5.27 16.30
N GLN A 173 -8.63 -6.28 15.64
CA GLN A 173 -8.24 -6.19 14.23
C GLN A 173 -9.45 -5.90 13.34
N ASP A 174 -10.51 -6.68 13.46
CA ASP A 174 -11.74 -6.52 12.68
C ASP A 174 -12.35 -5.13 12.90
N ALA A 175 -12.40 -4.63 14.14
CA ALA A 175 -12.93 -3.31 14.45
C ALA A 175 -12.12 -2.17 13.80
N ALA A 176 -10.79 -2.26 13.83
CA ALA A 176 -9.91 -1.27 13.25
C ALA A 176 -10.07 -1.23 11.71
N PHE A 177 -10.06 -2.37 11.03
CA PHE A 177 -10.23 -2.43 9.58
C PHE A 177 -11.65 -2.05 9.13
N ALA A 178 -12.68 -2.41 9.90
CA ALA A 178 -14.05 -1.98 9.66
C ALA A 178 -14.19 -0.45 9.76
N ALA A 179 -13.46 0.20 10.65
CA ALA A 179 -13.44 1.66 10.73
C ALA A 179 -12.87 2.29 9.45
N VAL A 180 -11.78 1.75 8.91
CA VAL A 180 -11.20 2.20 7.63
C VAL A 180 -12.19 2.02 6.48
N GLN A 181 -12.85 0.87 6.41
CA GLN A 181 -13.85 0.58 5.39
C GLN A 181 -15.02 1.58 5.45
N ARG A 182 -15.55 1.86 6.66
CA ARG A 182 -16.63 2.85 6.83
C ARG A 182 -16.20 4.23 6.35
N LEU A 183 -15.02 4.71 6.76
CA LEU A 183 -14.48 5.99 6.31
C LEU A 183 -14.37 6.07 4.79
N ASN A 184 -13.90 5.03 4.14
CA ASN A 184 -13.80 4.98 2.66
C ASN A 184 -15.17 5.02 1.99
N ASN A 185 -16.16 4.30 2.53
CA ASN A 185 -17.53 4.31 2.02
C ASN A 185 -18.18 5.68 2.19
N ASP A 186 -18.03 6.31 3.35
CA ASP A 186 -18.57 7.65 3.63
C ASP A 186 -17.97 8.69 2.67
N LEU A 187 -16.67 8.63 2.41
CA LEU A 187 -16.00 9.49 1.43
C LEU A 187 -16.52 9.25 0.02
N ARG A 188 -16.60 7.99 -0.41
CA ARG A 188 -17.11 7.64 -1.74
C ARG A 188 -18.52 8.17 -1.96
N ASP A 189 -19.38 8.01 -0.95
CA ASP A 189 -20.79 8.41 -1.04
C ASP A 189 -20.95 9.94 -0.99
N SER A 190 -20.17 10.65 -0.18
CA SER A 190 -20.21 12.10 -0.04
C SER A 190 -19.56 12.86 -1.19
N LEU A 191 -18.40 12.41 -1.64
CA LEU A 191 -17.61 13.09 -2.67
C LEU A 191 -17.88 12.58 -4.10
N LYS A 192 -18.63 11.46 -4.23
CA LYS A 192 -18.88 10.79 -5.52
C LYS A 192 -17.59 10.44 -6.28
N LEU A 193 -16.52 10.13 -5.53
CA LEU A 193 -15.25 9.68 -6.08
C LEU A 193 -15.21 8.15 -6.19
N PRO A 194 -14.56 7.60 -7.22
CA PRO A 194 -14.43 6.15 -7.42
C PRO A 194 -13.35 5.57 -6.48
N LEU A 195 -13.60 5.60 -5.17
CA LEU A 195 -12.67 5.09 -4.16
C LEU A 195 -12.79 3.57 -4.08
N ASP A 196 -12.01 2.88 -4.89
CA ASP A 196 -12.03 1.44 -5.08
C ASP A 196 -10.93 0.68 -4.31
N THR A 197 -10.10 1.41 -3.55
CA THR A 197 -8.89 0.85 -2.95
C THR A 197 -8.88 0.98 -1.43
N LEU A 198 -8.65 -0.15 -0.76
CA LEU A 198 -8.32 -0.23 0.66
C LEU A 198 -7.00 -0.96 0.82
N SER A 199 -5.92 -0.21 1.05
CA SER A 199 -4.58 -0.74 1.31
C SER A 199 -4.41 -0.94 2.81
N MET A 200 -4.65 -2.16 3.27
CA MET A 200 -4.59 -2.53 4.68
C MET A 200 -4.41 -4.04 4.85
N GLY A 201 -3.79 -4.45 5.94
CA GLY A 201 -3.45 -5.83 6.22
C GLY A 201 -2.02 -6.18 5.88
N MET A 202 -1.39 -6.90 6.79
CA MET A 202 -0.02 -7.40 6.74
C MET A 202 0.02 -8.90 7.09
N SER A 203 1.21 -9.47 7.28
CA SER A 203 1.37 -10.92 7.46
C SER A 203 0.58 -11.52 8.64
N HIS A 204 0.30 -10.73 9.69
CA HIS A 204 -0.37 -11.26 10.90
C HIS A 204 -1.87 -10.99 10.93
N ASP A 205 -2.39 -10.10 10.09
CA ASP A 205 -3.78 -9.63 10.15
C ASP A 205 -4.48 -9.59 8.79
N LEU A 206 -3.89 -10.22 7.76
CA LEU A 206 -4.42 -10.21 6.41
C LEU A 206 -5.83 -10.80 6.32
N GLU A 207 -6.15 -11.82 7.12
CA GLU A 207 -7.47 -12.44 7.15
C GLU A 207 -8.52 -11.47 7.68
N ALA A 208 -8.20 -10.70 8.72
CA ALA A 208 -9.06 -9.66 9.25
C ALA A 208 -9.27 -8.52 8.24
N ALA A 209 -8.17 -8.07 7.62
CA ALA A 209 -8.21 -7.02 6.62
C ALA A 209 -9.06 -7.43 5.40
N ILE A 210 -8.89 -8.65 4.90
CA ILE A 210 -9.69 -9.20 3.79
C ILE A 210 -11.17 -9.26 4.17
N ALA A 211 -11.50 -9.74 5.38
CA ALA A 211 -12.86 -9.78 5.86
C ALA A 211 -13.53 -8.40 5.90
N GLN A 212 -12.75 -7.35 6.14
CA GLN A 212 -13.22 -5.95 6.21
C GLN A 212 -13.00 -5.16 4.91
N GLY A 213 -12.79 -5.84 3.78
CA GLY A 213 -12.82 -5.20 2.47
C GLY A 213 -11.47 -4.76 1.91
N ALA A 214 -10.33 -5.17 2.47
CA ALA A 214 -9.03 -4.89 1.88
C ALA A 214 -9.00 -5.27 0.40
N THR A 215 -8.40 -4.41 -0.43
CA THR A 215 -8.15 -4.67 -1.86
C THR A 215 -6.66 -4.84 -2.14
N TRP A 216 -5.81 -4.33 -1.27
CA TRP A 216 -4.37 -4.58 -1.23
C TRP A 216 -3.96 -5.05 0.16
N VAL A 217 -3.28 -6.20 0.24
CA VAL A 217 -2.55 -6.62 1.44
C VAL A 217 -1.06 -6.49 1.20
N ARG A 218 -0.31 -6.00 2.20
CA ARG A 218 1.11 -5.65 2.10
C ARG A 218 1.95 -6.67 2.87
N ILE A 219 2.58 -7.58 2.17
CA ILE A 219 3.28 -8.73 2.75
C ILE A 219 4.78 -8.63 2.47
N GLY A 220 5.59 -8.67 3.50
CA GLY A 220 7.05 -8.65 3.40
C GLY A 220 7.70 -9.92 3.94
N THR A 221 7.73 -10.04 5.26
CA THR A 221 8.46 -11.13 5.95
C THR A 221 7.98 -12.52 5.54
N ALA A 222 6.68 -12.70 5.32
CA ALA A 222 6.14 -13.99 4.88
C ALA A 222 6.57 -14.37 3.45
N LEU A 223 6.95 -13.41 2.61
CA LEU A 223 7.46 -13.66 1.24
C LEU A 223 8.99 -13.83 1.22
N PHE A 224 9.69 -12.87 1.80
CA PHE A 224 11.15 -12.72 1.64
C PHE A 224 11.96 -13.19 2.86
N GLY A 225 11.30 -13.69 3.91
CA GLY A 225 11.95 -14.03 5.18
C GLY A 225 12.29 -12.80 6.04
N ALA A 226 12.83 -13.06 7.24
CA ALA A 226 13.26 -12.03 8.17
C ALA A 226 14.31 -11.10 7.56
N ARG A 227 14.46 -9.91 8.15
CA ARG A 227 15.51 -8.96 7.75
C ARG A 227 16.89 -9.53 8.08
N ASP A 228 17.79 -9.48 7.12
CA ASP A 228 19.20 -9.76 7.36
C ASP A 228 19.89 -8.44 7.73
N TYR A 229 20.21 -8.28 9.01
CA TYR A 229 20.93 -7.10 9.53
C TYR A 229 22.45 -7.22 9.40
N SER A 230 22.96 -8.29 8.77
CA SER A 230 24.40 -8.56 8.69
C SER A 230 25.13 -7.75 7.61
N GLN A 231 24.43 -6.94 6.82
CA GLN A 231 25.01 -6.15 5.72
C GLN A 231 24.82 -4.63 5.89
N SER A 232 24.79 -4.11 7.12
CA SER A 232 24.76 -2.68 7.41
C SER A 232 26.15 -2.16 7.70
#